data_d03a574857d26cd435d67b1a2ef1f4c6
#
_entry.id   d03a574857d26cd435d67b1a2ef1f4c6
#
_cell.length_a   1.000
_cell.length_b   1.000
_cell.length_c   1.000
_cell.angle_alpha   90.00
_cell.angle_beta   90.00
_cell.angle_gamma   90.00
#
_symmetry.space_group_name_H-M   'P 1'
#
loop_
_entity.id
_entity.type
_entity.pdbx_description
1 polymer ?
#
loop_
_entity_poly.entity_id
_entity_poly.type
_entity_poly.pdbx_seq_one_letter_code
_entity_poly.pdbx_strand_id
1 'polypeptide(L)'
;MHHDEMWQVFRPNGEAAPGEGWDSALGNPEETGSDKIVGVSVIFFYRINDKGVLELLWQRRSSTVDRFPGDYDISAGGHINLGESMQEGAVRECLEEIGAEISKEDLKFVTMQPFNKNRFAWVFVVDWTGKEENFKFNDQEVSEVRWVAFDETEAFKKEFAKKPLKKDEETFTALSIWFSLHGVINSEEAK
;
A
#
# COMPACT_ATOMS: atom_id res chain seq x y z
N MET A 1 9.06 -13.68 -5.74
CA MET A 1 7.84 -13.87 -6.56
C MET A 1 7.08 -15.06 -5.99
N HIS A 2 5.99 -14.81 -5.27
CA HIS A 2 5.15 -15.86 -4.68
C HIS A 2 4.28 -16.47 -5.79
N HIS A 3 4.78 -17.48 -6.50
CA HIS A 3 4.12 -18.06 -7.67
C HIS A 3 3.01 -19.07 -7.34
N ASP A 4 2.69 -19.32 -6.06
CA ASP A 4 1.75 -20.35 -5.61
C ASP A 4 0.68 -19.80 -4.64
N GLU A 5 0.38 -18.51 -4.72
CA GLU A 5 -0.64 -17.90 -3.86
C GLU A 5 -2.02 -17.93 -4.51
N MET A 6 -3.04 -18.13 -3.69
CA MET A 6 -4.44 -17.97 -4.06
C MET A 6 -4.94 -16.62 -3.53
N TRP A 7 -5.24 -15.67 -4.42
CA TRP A 7 -5.77 -14.37 -4.03
C TRP A 7 -7.27 -14.42 -3.81
N GLN A 8 -7.75 -13.71 -2.79
CA GLN A 8 -9.18 -13.60 -2.51
C GLN A 8 -9.90 -12.87 -3.64
N VAL A 9 -10.95 -13.49 -4.16
CA VAL A 9 -11.87 -12.87 -5.13
C VAL A 9 -12.92 -12.05 -4.38
N PHE A 10 -13.27 -10.89 -4.93
CA PHE A 10 -14.27 -9.97 -4.41
C PHE A 10 -15.41 -9.80 -5.42
N ARG A 11 -16.59 -9.48 -4.91
CA ARG A 11 -17.74 -9.06 -5.68
C ARG A 11 -17.64 -7.58 -6.05
N PRO A 12 -18.38 -7.09 -7.04
CA PRO A 12 -18.37 -5.67 -7.43
C PRO A 12 -18.73 -4.68 -6.31
N ASN A 13 -19.44 -5.14 -5.27
CA ASN A 13 -19.78 -4.34 -4.09
C ASN A 13 -18.67 -4.31 -3.01
N GLY A 14 -17.50 -4.95 -3.27
CA GLY A 14 -16.36 -4.99 -2.35
C GLY A 14 -16.44 -6.10 -1.28
N GLU A 15 -17.48 -6.94 -1.29
CA GLU A 15 -17.56 -8.09 -0.39
C GLU A 15 -16.70 -9.25 -0.88
N ALA A 16 -15.98 -9.91 0.01
CA ALA A 16 -15.27 -11.14 -0.32
C ALA A 16 -16.24 -12.21 -0.82
N ALA A 17 -15.87 -12.93 -1.89
CA ALA A 17 -16.60 -14.10 -2.38
C ALA A 17 -16.09 -15.34 -1.63
N PRO A 18 -16.86 -15.93 -0.69
CA PRO A 18 -16.36 -16.99 0.17
C PRO A 18 -15.93 -18.23 -0.63
N GLY A 19 -14.69 -18.68 -0.39
CA GLY A 19 -14.14 -19.87 -1.05
C GLY A 19 -13.75 -19.67 -2.52
N GLU A 20 -13.92 -18.46 -3.07
CA GLU A 20 -13.47 -18.15 -4.42
C GLU A 20 -12.06 -17.54 -4.38
N GLY A 21 -11.09 -18.21 -5.01
CA GLY A 21 -9.73 -17.75 -5.15
C GLY A 21 -9.35 -17.52 -6.61
N TRP A 22 -8.31 -16.70 -6.81
CA TRP A 22 -7.61 -16.52 -8.07
C TRP A 22 -6.18 -17.02 -7.92
N ASP A 23 -5.77 -17.93 -8.81
CA ASP A 23 -4.40 -18.48 -8.80
C ASP A 23 -3.41 -17.41 -9.31
N SER A 24 -2.47 -17.01 -8.45
CA SER A 24 -1.46 -15.99 -8.77
C SER A 24 -0.54 -16.40 -9.93
N ALA A 25 -0.35 -17.72 -10.14
CA ALA A 25 0.44 -18.25 -11.26
C ALA A 25 -0.16 -17.88 -12.64
N LEU A 26 -1.44 -17.54 -12.71
CA LEU A 26 -2.11 -17.05 -13.92
C LEU A 26 -1.79 -15.56 -14.23
N GLY A 27 -1.08 -14.87 -13.35
CA GLY A 27 -0.88 -13.42 -13.42
C GLY A 27 -2.12 -12.64 -12.97
N ASN A 28 -2.14 -11.33 -13.25
CA ASN A 28 -3.28 -10.50 -12.85
C ASN A 28 -4.54 -10.79 -13.70
N PRO A 29 -5.76 -10.76 -13.12
CA PRO A 29 -7.00 -11.06 -13.85
C PRO A 29 -7.18 -10.21 -15.12
N GLU A 30 -6.79 -8.93 -15.10
CA GLU A 30 -6.88 -8.06 -16.27
C GLU A 30 -6.01 -8.51 -17.46
N GLU A 31 -4.88 -9.17 -17.19
CA GLU A 31 -3.93 -9.64 -18.21
C GLU A 31 -4.43 -10.90 -18.91
N THR A 32 -5.29 -11.66 -18.25
CA THR A 32 -5.86 -12.91 -18.78
C THR A 32 -7.22 -12.70 -19.44
N GLY A 33 -7.78 -11.47 -19.38
CA GLY A 33 -9.14 -11.19 -19.85
C GLY A 33 -10.24 -11.68 -18.91
N SER A 34 -9.91 -12.10 -17.69
CA SER A 34 -10.88 -12.49 -16.67
C SER A 34 -11.72 -11.29 -16.20
N ASP A 35 -12.94 -11.56 -15.72
CA ASP A 35 -13.81 -10.61 -15.03
C ASP A 35 -13.68 -10.67 -13.50
N LYS A 36 -12.85 -11.57 -12.97
CA LYS A 36 -12.61 -11.69 -11.54
C LYS A 36 -11.98 -10.41 -11.00
N ILE A 37 -12.38 -10.04 -9.78
CA ILE A 37 -11.87 -8.90 -9.04
C ILE A 37 -11.10 -9.42 -7.84
N VAL A 38 -9.83 -9.03 -7.71
CA VAL A 38 -8.99 -9.36 -6.55
C VAL A 38 -8.76 -8.14 -5.67
N GLY A 39 -8.41 -8.36 -4.41
CA GLY A 39 -8.14 -7.30 -3.44
C GLY A 39 -6.64 -7.06 -3.26
N VAL A 40 -6.28 -5.80 -3.04
CA VAL A 40 -4.94 -5.40 -2.60
C VAL A 40 -5.03 -4.52 -1.37
N SER A 41 -4.12 -4.72 -0.44
CA SER A 41 -3.89 -3.80 0.68
C SER A 41 -2.82 -2.78 0.26
N VAL A 42 -3.06 -1.51 0.55
CA VAL A 42 -2.16 -0.38 0.29
C VAL A 42 -1.89 0.31 1.62
N ILE A 43 -0.67 0.30 2.09
CA ILE A 43 -0.33 0.79 3.40
C ILE A 43 0.65 1.95 3.29
N PHE A 44 0.34 3.06 3.97
CA PHE A 44 1.23 4.20 4.16
C PHE A 44 1.63 4.31 5.63
N PHE A 45 2.91 4.16 5.91
CA PHE A 45 3.45 4.56 7.20
C PHE A 45 3.66 6.06 7.19
N TYR A 46 3.22 6.73 8.25
CA TYR A 46 3.47 8.16 8.44
C TYR A 46 4.13 8.43 9.79
N ARG A 47 4.83 9.54 9.88
CA ARG A 47 5.34 10.07 11.14
C ARG A 47 5.28 11.59 11.16
N ILE A 48 5.27 12.15 12.36
CA ILE A 48 5.61 13.56 12.57
C ILE A 48 7.06 13.58 13.06
N ASN A 49 7.94 14.19 12.28
CA ASN A 49 9.36 14.28 12.63
C ASN A 49 9.62 15.34 13.73
N ASP A 50 10.87 15.45 14.21
CA ASP A 50 11.26 16.36 15.29
C ASP A 50 11.03 17.86 14.97
N LYS A 51 10.79 18.19 13.72
CA LYS A 51 10.45 19.56 13.26
C LYS A 51 8.95 19.79 13.12
N GLY A 52 8.13 18.79 13.46
CA GLY A 52 6.67 18.83 13.30
C GLY A 52 6.20 18.61 11.86
N VAL A 53 7.03 18.11 10.96
CA VAL A 53 6.67 17.85 9.56
C VAL A 53 6.09 16.45 9.44
N LEU A 54 4.93 16.34 8.77
CA LEU A 54 4.35 15.05 8.36
C LEU A 54 5.18 14.46 7.22
N GLU A 55 5.64 13.22 7.42
CA GLU A 55 6.39 12.45 6.43
C GLU A 55 5.69 11.12 6.15
N LEU A 56 5.74 10.66 4.91
CA LEU A 56 5.36 9.31 4.49
C LEU A 56 6.59 8.48 4.21
N LEU A 57 6.53 7.18 4.58
CA LEU A 57 7.54 6.20 4.22
C LEU A 57 7.30 5.70 2.80
N TRP A 58 8.35 5.72 1.98
CA TRP A 58 8.38 5.15 0.64
C TRP A 58 9.36 4.00 0.61
N GLN A 59 8.97 2.89 -0.02
CA GLN A 59 9.89 1.80 -0.30
C GLN A 59 10.49 1.92 -1.70
N ARG A 60 11.74 1.51 -1.85
CA ARG A 60 12.36 1.33 -3.16
C ARG A 60 12.35 -0.13 -3.54
N ARG A 61 11.76 -0.42 -4.66
CA ARG A 61 11.73 -1.77 -5.22
C ARG A 61 13.15 -2.23 -5.55
N SER A 62 13.43 -3.50 -5.27
CA SER A 62 14.73 -4.12 -5.60
C SER A 62 14.99 -4.05 -7.12
N SER A 63 16.26 -4.06 -7.48
CA SER A 63 16.69 -4.15 -8.89
C SER A 63 16.43 -5.53 -9.50
N THR A 64 16.07 -6.53 -8.69
CA THR A 64 15.85 -7.92 -9.11
C THR A 64 14.38 -8.27 -9.37
N VAL A 65 13.45 -7.37 -9.03
CA VAL A 65 12.03 -7.61 -9.29
C VAL A 65 11.67 -7.39 -10.77
N ASP A 66 10.71 -8.15 -11.28
CA ASP A 66 10.32 -8.11 -12.69
C ASP A 66 9.62 -6.81 -13.10
N ARG A 67 8.87 -6.19 -12.16
CA ARG A 67 8.08 -5.00 -12.46
C ARG A 67 8.65 -3.77 -11.75
N PHE A 68 8.93 -2.73 -12.53
CA PHE A 68 9.42 -1.44 -12.04
C PHE A 68 10.63 -1.55 -11.08
N PRO A 69 11.73 -2.24 -11.50
CA PRO A 69 12.90 -2.37 -10.65
C PRO A 69 13.54 -1.01 -10.37
N GLY A 70 13.86 -0.77 -9.10
CA GLY A 70 14.48 0.46 -8.61
C GLY A 70 13.56 1.66 -8.47
N ASP A 71 12.27 1.54 -8.82
CA ASP A 71 11.29 2.60 -8.61
C ASP A 71 10.89 2.69 -7.14
N TYR A 72 10.46 3.87 -6.71
CA TYR A 72 9.81 4.03 -5.41
C TYR A 72 8.31 3.71 -5.51
N ASP A 73 7.79 3.11 -4.46
CA ASP A 73 6.38 2.71 -4.31
C ASP A 73 5.88 3.07 -2.89
N ILE A 74 4.63 2.81 -2.60
CA ILE A 74 4.02 2.96 -1.26
C ILE A 74 4.84 2.23 -0.19
N SER A 75 4.52 2.46 1.10
CA SER A 75 5.31 1.89 2.21
C SER A 75 5.32 0.36 2.21
N ALA A 76 4.16 -0.26 2.02
CA ALA A 76 3.98 -1.70 1.84
C ALA A 76 2.65 -1.98 1.14
N GLY A 77 2.54 -3.13 0.47
CA GLY A 77 1.25 -3.53 -0.08
C GLY A 77 1.30 -4.68 -1.07
N GLY A 78 0.25 -5.48 -1.05
CA GLY A 78 0.14 -6.64 -1.93
C GLY A 78 -1.27 -7.22 -1.95
N HIS A 79 -1.39 -8.38 -2.57
CA HIS A 79 -2.67 -9.06 -2.72
C HIS A 79 -3.14 -9.68 -1.40
N ILE A 80 -4.46 -9.68 -1.23
CA ILE A 80 -5.11 -10.34 -0.09
C ILE A 80 -5.27 -11.81 -0.44
N ASN A 81 -4.70 -12.71 0.37
CA ASN A 81 -4.78 -14.13 0.14
C ASN A 81 -6.15 -14.70 0.47
N LEU A 82 -6.51 -15.82 -0.16
CA LEU A 82 -7.78 -16.50 0.05
C LEU A 82 -7.95 -16.84 1.54
N GLY A 83 -9.03 -16.32 2.11
CA GLY A 83 -9.36 -16.51 3.53
C GLY A 83 -8.78 -15.45 4.47
N GLU A 84 -7.92 -14.55 3.99
CA GLU A 84 -7.47 -13.39 4.77
C GLU A 84 -8.52 -12.28 4.76
N SER A 85 -8.60 -11.55 5.85
CA SER A 85 -9.19 -10.21 5.87
C SER A 85 -8.21 -9.20 5.28
N MET A 86 -8.71 -8.01 4.91
CA MET A 86 -7.87 -6.92 4.39
C MET A 86 -6.78 -6.49 5.36
N GLN A 87 -7.09 -6.51 6.68
CA GLN A 87 -6.11 -6.19 7.72
C GLN A 87 -5.06 -7.31 7.90
N GLU A 88 -5.45 -8.58 7.78
CA GLU A 88 -4.50 -9.70 7.84
C GLU A 88 -3.49 -9.63 6.69
N GLY A 89 -3.98 -9.42 5.47
CA GLY A 89 -3.12 -9.18 4.32
C GLY A 89 -2.19 -7.98 4.52
N ALA A 90 -2.72 -6.85 5.02
CA ALA A 90 -1.90 -5.66 5.28
C ALA A 90 -0.79 -5.92 6.32
N VAL A 91 -1.10 -6.61 7.43
CA VAL A 91 -0.10 -6.95 8.47
C VAL A 91 0.98 -7.88 7.89
N ARG A 92 0.59 -8.89 7.11
CA ARG A 92 1.53 -9.81 6.45
C ARG A 92 2.47 -9.06 5.50
N GLU A 93 1.96 -8.23 4.60
CA GLU A 93 2.77 -7.46 3.65
C GLU A 93 3.76 -6.52 4.36
N CYS A 94 3.34 -5.85 5.44
CA CYS A 94 4.24 -5.00 6.23
C CYS A 94 5.43 -5.79 6.81
N LEU A 95 5.17 -7.02 7.29
CA LEU A 95 6.21 -7.88 7.83
C LEU A 95 7.12 -8.45 6.73
N GLU A 96 6.55 -8.88 5.61
CA GLU A 96 7.29 -9.51 4.51
C GLU A 96 8.17 -8.51 3.78
N GLU A 97 7.62 -7.37 3.32
CA GLU A 97 8.34 -6.41 2.49
C GLU A 97 9.34 -5.55 3.27
N ILE A 98 8.92 -5.00 4.43
CA ILE A 98 9.75 -4.04 5.19
C ILE A 98 10.10 -4.48 6.61
N GLY A 99 9.70 -5.69 7.01
CA GLY A 99 9.98 -6.23 8.35
C GLY A 99 9.31 -5.45 9.49
N ALA A 100 8.27 -4.71 9.20
CA ALA A 100 7.54 -3.94 10.21
C ALA A 100 6.54 -4.84 10.94
N GLU A 101 6.80 -5.08 12.22
CA GLU A 101 5.88 -5.82 13.09
C GLU A 101 4.78 -4.88 13.60
N ILE A 102 3.60 -4.99 13.02
CA ILE A 102 2.41 -4.24 13.41
C ILE A 102 1.26 -5.19 13.75
N SER A 103 0.26 -4.67 14.45
CA SER A 103 -1.00 -5.36 14.71
C SER A 103 -2.14 -4.79 13.85
N LYS A 104 -3.29 -5.47 13.82
CA LYS A 104 -4.48 -4.96 13.12
C LYS A 104 -4.98 -3.63 13.72
N GLU A 105 -4.75 -3.41 15.01
CA GLU A 105 -5.13 -2.20 15.75
C GLU A 105 -4.31 -0.98 15.35
N ASP A 106 -3.07 -1.19 14.87
CA ASP A 106 -2.22 -0.12 14.34
C ASP A 106 -2.73 0.40 12.99
N LEU A 107 -3.42 -0.45 12.22
CA LEU A 107 -3.99 -0.09 10.92
C LEU A 107 -5.19 0.84 11.08
N LYS A 108 -5.14 2.02 10.50
CA LYS A 108 -6.28 2.93 10.41
C LYS A 108 -6.77 2.97 8.97
N PHE A 109 -8.03 2.60 8.78
CA PHE A 109 -8.65 2.60 7.45
C PHE A 109 -8.85 4.02 6.94
N VAL A 110 -8.45 4.27 5.70
CA VAL A 110 -8.61 5.56 5.02
C VAL A 110 -9.75 5.48 4.01
N THR A 111 -9.65 4.57 3.05
CA THR A 111 -10.63 4.42 1.97
C THR A 111 -10.53 3.05 1.31
N MET A 112 -11.59 2.69 0.59
CA MET A 112 -11.59 1.59 -0.37
C MET A 112 -11.95 2.17 -1.73
N GLN A 113 -11.18 1.83 -2.74
CA GLN A 113 -11.39 2.34 -4.09
C GLN A 113 -11.11 1.29 -5.16
N PRO A 114 -11.77 1.37 -6.33
CA PRO A 114 -11.38 0.56 -7.47
C PRO A 114 -9.99 1.00 -7.95
N PHE A 115 -9.02 0.10 -7.94
CA PHE A 115 -7.69 0.36 -8.48
C PHE A 115 -7.69 0.28 -10.02
N ASN A 116 -8.38 -0.73 -10.55
CA ASN A 116 -8.76 -0.89 -11.95
C ASN A 116 -10.06 -1.72 -12.06
N LYS A 117 -10.43 -2.16 -13.26
CA LYS A 117 -11.64 -2.97 -13.46
C LYS A 117 -11.64 -4.31 -12.71
N ASN A 118 -10.44 -4.83 -12.37
CA ASN A 118 -10.23 -6.15 -11.77
C ASN A 118 -9.60 -6.10 -10.38
N ARG A 119 -9.40 -4.92 -9.79
CA ARG A 119 -8.82 -4.78 -8.45
C ARG A 119 -9.50 -3.71 -7.62
N PHE A 120 -9.74 -4.04 -6.34
CA PHE A 120 -10.01 -3.06 -5.29
C PHE A 120 -8.76 -2.87 -4.42
N ALA A 121 -8.50 -1.62 -4.02
CA ALA A 121 -7.47 -1.26 -3.05
C ALA A 121 -8.12 -0.83 -1.74
N TRP A 122 -7.72 -1.46 -0.64
CA TRP A 122 -7.99 -1.00 0.73
C TRP A 122 -6.79 -0.23 1.23
N VAL A 123 -6.99 1.06 1.46
CA VAL A 123 -5.92 1.99 1.86
C VAL A 123 -5.93 2.15 3.37
N PHE A 124 -4.78 1.92 3.99
CA PHE A 124 -4.55 2.08 5.41
C PHE A 124 -3.40 3.04 5.68
N VAL A 125 -3.41 3.64 6.85
CA VAL A 125 -2.24 4.35 7.41
C VAL A 125 -1.82 3.72 8.73
N VAL A 126 -0.52 3.82 9.04
CA VAL A 126 0.10 3.37 10.29
C VAL A 126 0.92 4.51 10.85
N ASP A 127 0.66 4.90 12.10
CA ASP A 127 1.45 5.90 12.81
C ASP A 127 2.78 5.31 13.28
N TRP A 128 3.88 5.86 12.79
CA TRP A 128 5.25 5.47 13.16
C TRP A 128 5.97 6.55 13.96
N THR A 129 5.27 7.58 14.43
CA THR A 129 5.84 8.69 15.20
C THR A 129 6.48 8.17 16.49
N GLY A 130 7.77 8.50 16.67
CA GLY A 130 8.54 8.11 17.85
C GLY A 130 8.93 6.62 17.94
N LYS A 131 8.65 5.82 16.90
CA LYS A 131 9.07 4.42 16.82
C LYS A 131 10.47 4.30 16.22
N GLU A 132 11.21 3.24 16.61
CA GLU A 132 12.53 2.95 16.05
C GLU A 132 12.46 2.55 14.57
N GLU A 133 13.41 3.01 13.78
CA GLU A 133 13.54 2.65 12.36
C GLU A 133 14.40 1.39 12.21
N ASN A 134 13.81 0.23 12.46
CA ASN A 134 14.49 -1.06 12.37
C ASN A 134 13.92 -1.93 11.23
N PHE A 135 13.62 -1.31 10.10
CA PHE A 135 13.10 -2.00 8.91
C PHE A 135 14.06 -3.08 8.41
N LYS A 136 13.50 -4.21 7.99
CA LYS A 136 14.24 -5.37 7.47
C LYS A 136 13.60 -5.84 6.18
N PHE A 137 14.39 -5.96 5.14
CA PHE A 137 13.92 -6.38 3.81
C PHE A 137 14.15 -7.89 3.65
N ASN A 138 13.10 -8.67 3.97
CA ASN A 138 13.21 -10.11 4.12
C ASN A 138 13.01 -10.88 2.81
N ASP A 139 12.19 -10.35 1.90
CA ASP A 139 11.75 -11.04 0.67
C ASP A 139 12.55 -10.66 -0.59
N GLN A 140 13.53 -9.78 -0.46
CA GLN A 140 14.34 -9.24 -1.57
C GLN A 140 13.54 -8.39 -2.59
N GLU A 141 12.28 -8.07 -2.32
CA GLU A 141 11.47 -7.19 -3.18
C GLU A 141 11.76 -5.72 -2.92
N VAL A 142 12.17 -5.38 -1.71
CA VAL A 142 12.53 -4.03 -1.27
C VAL A 142 14.03 -3.91 -1.05
N SER A 143 14.63 -2.81 -1.47
CA SER A 143 16.05 -2.53 -1.31
C SER A 143 16.36 -1.44 -0.29
N GLU A 144 15.46 -0.49 -0.10
CA GLU A 144 15.57 0.59 0.89
C GLU A 144 14.21 1.22 1.19
N VAL A 145 14.14 1.98 2.25
CA VAL A 145 12.99 2.86 2.56
C VAL A 145 13.46 4.29 2.76
N ARG A 146 12.56 5.25 2.50
CA ARG A 146 12.85 6.68 2.64
C ARG A 146 11.64 7.43 3.15
N TRP A 147 11.83 8.27 4.17
CA TRP A 147 10.85 9.25 4.61
C TRP A 147 10.86 10.47 3.69
N VAL A 148 9.69 10.89 3.25
CA VAL A 148 9.50 12.04 2.37
C VAL A 148 8.40 12.91 2.96
N ALA A 149 8.63 14.22 3.04
CA ALA A 149 7.63 15.16 3.51
C ALA A 149 6.36 15.07 2.65
N PHE A 150 5.20 15.13 3.30
CA PHE A 150 3.92 14.90 2.63
C PHE A 150 3.66 15.91 1.52
N ASP A 151 4.03 17.16 1.71
CA ASP A 151 3.94 18.25 0.72
C ASP A 151 4.93 18.09 -0.45
N GLU A 152 6.04 17.38 -0.26
CA GLU A 152 7.03 17.07 -1.30
C GLU A 152 6.70 15.80 -2.11
N THR A 153 5.69 15.04 -1.70
CA THR A 153 5.35 13.72 -2.27
C THR A 153 5.12 13.77 -3.78
N GLU A 154 4.43 14.78 -4.29
CA GLU A 154 4.15 14.91 -5.73
C GLU A 154 5.44 15.17 -6.56
N ALA A 155 6.36 15.98 -6.04
CA ALA A 155 7.64 16.21 -6.69
C ALA A 155 8.50 14.93 -6.64
N PHE A 156 8.53 14.25 -5.49
CA PHE A 156 9.23 12.99 -5.30
C PHE A 156 8.76 11.91 -6.27
N LYS A 157 7.44 11.72 -6.41
CA LYS A 157 6.85 10.76 -7.35
C LYS A 157 7.25 11.05 -8.80
N LYS A 158 7.20 12.30 -9.23
CA LYS A 158 7.60 12.69 -10.59
C LYS A 158 9.06 12.37 -10.91
N GLU A 159 9.93 12.45 -9.90
CA GLU A 159 11.36 12.20 -10.08
C GLU A 159 11.71 10.72 -9.99
N PHE A 160 11.10 9.96 -9.05
CA PHE A 160 11.58 8.65 -8.63
C PHE A 160 10.60 7.48 -8.87
N ALA A 161 9.32 7.75 -9.16
CA ALA A 161 8.34 6.71 -9.46
C ALA A 161 7.94 6.77 -10.93
N LYS A 162 8.51 5.89 -11.75
CA LYS A 162 8.15 5.76 -13.18
C LYS A 162 6.83 5.02 -13.39
N LYS A 163 6.41 4.26 -12.37
CA LYS A 163 5.13 3.56 -12.37
C LYS A 163 4.00 4.60 -12.34
N PRO A 164 3.15 4.68 -13.38
CA PRO A 164 1.94 5.46 -13.27
C PRO A 164 1.03 4.77 -12.26
N LEU A 165 1.02 5.25 -11.04
CA LEU A 165 0.00 4.86 -10.08
C LEU A 165 -1.32 5.45 -10.61
N LYS A 166 -2.07 4.68 -11.39
CA LYS A 166 -3.42 5.05 -11.78
C LYS A 166 -4.22 5.27 -10.49
N LYS A 167 -4.72 6.50 -10.27
CA LYS A 167 -5.48 6.95 -9.09
C LYS A 167 -4.67 7.42 -7.89
N ASP A 168 -3.43 7.85 -8.09
CA ASP A 168 -2.66 8.53 -7.07
C ASP A 168 -3.39 9.72 -6.49
N GLU A 169 -3.97 10.53 -7.37
CA GLU A 169 -4.65 11.75 -6.98
C GLU A 169 -5.80 11.47 -6.00
N GLU A 170 -6.64 10.45 -6.29
CA GLU A 170 -7.72 10.06 -5.38
C GLU A 170 -7.18 9.52 -4.04
N THR A 171 -6.11 8.71 -4.08
CA THR A 171 -5.48 8.17 -2.86
C THR A 171 -4.90 9.28 -2.00
N PHE A 172 -4.12 10.20 -2.59
CA PHE A 172 -3.51 11.30 -1.85
C PHE A 172 -4.53 12.33 -1.36
N THR A 173 -5.60 12.56 -2.12
CA THR A 173 -6.74 13.35 -1.65
C THR A 173 -7.39 12.70 -0.43
N ALA A 174 -7.63 11.40 -0.45
CA ALA A 174 -8.18 10.67 0.69
C ALA A 174 -7.26 10.71 1.92
N LEU A 175 -5.94 10.58 1.72
CA LEU A 175 -4.94 10.74 2.79
C LEU A 175 -4.96 12.14 3.39
N SER A 176 -4.96 13.20 2.56
CA SER A 176 -5.03 14.59 3.02
C SER A 176 -6.28 14.84 3.88
N ILE A 177 -7.44 14.37 3.41
CA ILE A 177 -8.69 14.49 4.16
C ILE A 177 -8.59 13.72 5.48
N TRP A 178 -8.06 12.48 5.45
CA TRP A 178 -7.92 11.66 6.63
C TRP A 178 -7.01 12.31 7.66
N PHE A 179 -5.81 12.80 7.27
CA PHE A 179 -4.87 13.47 8.17
C PHE A 179 -5.47 14.75 8.78
N SER A 180 -6.21 15.53 7.99
CA SER A 180 -6.89 16.73 8.47
C SER A 180 -8.00 16.40 9.50
N LEU A 181 -8.84 15.39 9.23
CA LEU A 181 -9.92 14.98 10.12
C LEU A 181 -9.42 14.41 11.44
N HIS A 182 -8.23 13.82 11.46
CA HIS A 182 -7.62 13.23 12.67
C HIS A 182 -6.62 14.17 13.34
N GLY A 183 -6.53 15.43 12.89
CA GLY A 183 -5.67 16.45 13.52
C GLY A 183 -4.17 16.21 13.35
N VAL A 184 -3.77 15.43 12.35
CA VAL A 184 -2.36 15.17 12.00
C VAL A 184 -1.76 16.37 11.26
N ILE A 185 -2.55 17.02 10.40
CA ILE A 185 -2.23 18.28 9.72
C ILE A 185 -3.33 19.31 9.96
N ASN A 186 -2.98 20.60 9.83
CA ASN A 186 -3.97 21.68 9.87
C ASN A 186 -4.80 21.71 8.59
N SER A 187 -6.07 22.08 8.67
CA SER A 187 -7.00 22.15 7.53
C SER A 187 -6.57 23.16 6.43
N GLU A 188 -5.59 24.03 6.70
CA GLU A 188 -5.00 24.95 5.73
C GLU A 188 -3.89 24.31 4.89
N GLU A 189 -3.26 23.25 5.39
CA GLU A 189 -2.20 22.48 4.71
C GLU A 189 -2.76 21.37 3.80
N ALA A 190 -4.06 21.11 3.87
CA ALA A 190 -4.75 20.08 3.10
C ALA A 190 -5.22 20.57 1.69
N LYS A 191 -4.85 21.79 1.30
CA LYS A 191 -5.18 22.40 0.00
C LYS A 191 -3.97 22.35 -0.93
#